data_b0403d373c65160cce9d03afaab31d44
#
_entry.id   b0403d373c65160cce9d03afaab31d44
#
_cell.length_a   1.000
_cell.length_b   1.000
_cell.length_c   1.000
_cell.angle_alpha   90.00
_cell.angle_beta   90.00
_cell.angle_gamma   90.00
#
_symmetry.space_group_name_H-M   'P 1'
#
loop_
_entity.id
_entity.type
_entity.pdbx_description
1 polymer ?
#
loop_
_entity_poly.entity_id
_entity_poly.type
_entity_poly.pdbx_seq_one_letter_code
_entity_poly.pdbx_strand_id
1 'polypeptide(L)'
;VSYISSLTLKVADLERFITGWNDSGKEASLRVANDVWASQAIMAGERAGEISVIYHWDSIDAAMDGVVALRNDPGILKTLSDSGSETVRRVLVRVDAERGGRNGKYVTLLTSISDPIAPEAQTAAVDRVWEVVSRHGGNGQMWGQILAGGPMTGTYILATTADSLDTLLEGTAEIMASTEQQQYFADHNATLTGRTMSRRLE
;
A
#
# COMPACT_ATOMS: atom_id res chain seq x y z
N VAL A 1 4.95 13.96 8.68
CA VAL A 1 3.78 13.33 8.02
C VAL A 1 4.10 13.24 6.53
N SER A 2 4.03 12.07 5.95
CA SER A 2 4.16 11.83 4.51
C SER A 2 2.84 11.31 3.94
N TYR A 3 2.73 11.27 2.62
CA TYR A 3 1.51 10.87 1.94
C TYR A 3 1.82 9.82 0.87
N ILE A 4 0.83 9.01 0.58
CA ILE A 4 0.86 8.04 -0.50
C ILE A 4 -0.34 8.29 -1.40
N SER A 5 -0.12 8.34 -2.71
CA SER A 5 -1.22 8.10 -3.64
C SER A 5 -1.07 6.72 -4.28
N SER A 6 -2.17 5.97 -4.32
CA SER A 6 -2.23 4.66 -4.99
C SER A 6 -3.09 4.76 -6.23
N LEU A 7 -2.53 4.44 -7.38
CA LEU A 7 -3.26 4.24 -8.63
C LEU A 7 -3.51 2.75 -8.81
N THR A 8 -4.77 2.34 -8.89
CA THR A 8 -5.13 0.95 -9.20
C THR A 8 -5.59 0.84 -10.65
N LEU A 9 -5.06 -0.15 -11.35
CA LEU A 9 -5.28 -0.42 -12.76
C LEU A 9 -5.82 -1.84 -12.98
N LYS A 10 -6.71 -2.00 -13.95
CA LYS A 10 -6.89 -3.27 -14.68
C LYS A 10 -6.01 -3.20 -15.92
N VAL A 11 -5.21 -4.24 -16.14
CA VAL A 11 -4.22 -4.29 -17.21
C VAL A 11 -4.54 -5.48 -18.10
N ALA A 12 -4.74 -5.24 -19.38
CA ALA A 12 -5.07 -6.32 -20.33
C ALA A 12 -3.83 -7.16 -20.69
N ASP A 13 -2.65 -6.53 -20.77
CA ASP A 13 -1.38 -7.17 -21.10
C ASP A 13 -0.33 -6.83 -20.03
N LEU A 14 -0.14 -7.75 -19.07
CA LEU A 14 0.77 -7.57 -17.96
C LEU A 14 2.24 -7.46 -18.41
N GLU A 15 2.66 -8.22 -19.42
CA GLU A 15 4.05 -8.20 -19.89
C GLU A 15 4.39 -6.86 -20.52
N ARG A 16 3.48 -6.31 -21.33
CA ARG A 16 3.63 -4.95 -21.88
C ARG A 16 3.61 -3.89 -20.81
N PHE A 17 2.77 -4.05 -19.77
CA PHE A 17 2.80 -3.12 -18.64
C PHE A 17 4.16 -3.14 -17.93
N ILE A 18 4.70 -4.32 -17.60
CA ILE A 18 6.00 -4.47 -16.93
C ILE A 18 7.12 -3.89 -17.81
N THR A 19 7.12 -4.18 -19.11
CA THR A 19 8.11 -3.63 -20.05
C THR A 19 8.04 -2.10 -20.06
N GLY A 20 6.86 -1.50 -20.31
CA GLY A 20 6.72 -0.04 -20.34
C GLY A 20 7.02 0.62 -18.99
N TRP A 21 6.65 -0.05 -17.87
CA TRP A 21 6.98 0.40 -16.52
C TRP A 21 8.50 0.48 -16.31
N ASN A 22 9.24 -0.56 -16.69
CA ASN A 22 10.70 -0.61 -16.53
C ASN A 22 11.44 0.30 -17.52
N ASP A 23 10.95 0.44 -18.76
CA ASP A 23 11.60 1.26 -19.79
C ASP A 23 11.45 2.76 -19.52
N SER A 24 10.31 3.22 -19.03
CA SER A 24 10.04 4.66 -18.89
C SER A 24 9.10 5.04 -17.75
N GLY A 25 8.14 4.20 -17.40
CA GLY A 25 7.09 4.54 -16.44
C GLY A 25 7.62 4.81 -15.04
N LYS A 26 8.55 3.99 -14.57
CA LYS A 26 9.17 4.14 -13.25
C LYS A 26 10.02 5.40 -13.16
N GLU A 27 10.87 5.65 -14.18
CA GLU A 27 11.69 6.86 -14.23
C GLU A 27 10.84 8.12 -14.31
N ALA A 28 9.80 8.12 -15.17
CA ALA A 28 8.87 9.24 -15.26
C ALA A 28 8.21 9.54 -13.92
N SER A 29 7.83 8.50 -13.19
CA SER A 29 7.22 8.61 -11.85
C SER A 29 8.20 9.20 -10.83
N LEU A 30 9.46 8.77 -10.83
CA LEU A 30 10.50 9.26 -9.92
C LEU A 30 10.95 10.71 -10.19
N ARG A 31 10.61 11.29 -11.36
CA ARG A 31 10.82 12.73 -11.61
C ARG A 31 9.91 13.63 -10.77
N VAL A 32 8.80 13.11 -10.28
CA VAL A 32 7.79 13.89 -9.55
C VAL A 32 7.49 13.36 -8.15
N ALA A 33 7.66 12.07 -7.89
CA ALA A 33 7.44 11.44 -6.61
C ALA A 33 8.77 11.08 -5.92
N ASN A 34 8.77 11.06 -4.58
CA ASN A 34 9.97 10.75 -3.78
C ASN A 34 10.36 9.27 -3.89
N ASP A 35 9.38 8.40 -4.07
CA ASP A 35 9.56 6.97 -4.26
C ASP A 35 8.36 6.40 -5.01
N VAL A 36 8.56 5.31 -5.76
CA VAL A 36 7.50 4.64 -6.50
C VAL A 36 7.77 3.15 -6.64
N TRP A 37 6.72 2.37 -6.54
CA TRP A 37 6.77 0.95 -6.85
C TRP A 37 5.41 0.45 -7.33
N ALA A 38 5.42 -0.69 -8.02
CA ALA A 38 4.22 -1.34 -8.51
C ALA A 38 4.09 -2.76 -7.95
N SER A 39 2.86 -3.23 -7.76
CA SER A 39 2.57 -4.59 -7.35
C SER A 39 1.30 -5.11 -8.00
N GLN A 40 1.24 -6.43 -8.18
CA GLN A 40 0.05 -7.12 -8.62
C GLN A 40 -0.64 -7.82 -7.45
N ALA A 41 -1.93 -7.60 -7.28
CA ALA A 41 -2.77 -8.30 -6.34
C ALA A 41 -2.95 -9.77 -6.80
N ILE A 42 -2.49 -10.72 -5.97
CA ILE A 42 -2.57 -12.15 -6.28
C ILE A 42 -3.75 -12.79 -5.53
N MET A 43 -3.78 -12.62 -4.20
CA MET A 43 -4.87 -13.08 -3.35
C MET A 43 -5.64 -11.86 -2.83
N ALA A 44 -6.73 -11.52 -3.51
CA ALA A 44 -7.46 -10.27 -3.30
C ALA A 44 -8.97 -10.38 -3.60
N GLY A 45 -9.51 -11.60 -3.68
CA GLY A 45 -10.89 -11.83 -4.11
C GLY A 45 -11.14 -11.29 -5.52
N GLU A 46 -12.20 -10.50 -5.70
CA GLU A 46 -12.57 -9.91 -7.00
C GLU A 46 -11.52 -8.94 -7.56
N ARG A 47 -10.57 -8.50 -6.72
CA ARG A 47 -9.50 -7.59 -7.10
C ARG A 47 -8.24 -8.30 -7.58
N ALA A 48 -8.25 -9.63 -7.64
CA ALA A 48 -7.10 -10.41 -8.13
C ALA A 48 -6.75 -10.00 -9.56
N GLY A 49 -5.44 -9.83 -9.82
CA GLY A 49 -4.92 -9.34 -11.10
C GLY A 49 -4.80 -7.81 -11.21
N GLU A 50 -5.45 -7.02 -10.33
CA GLU A 50 -5.27 -5.57 -10.32
C GLU A 50 -3.81 -5.19 -10.03
N ILE A 51 -3.33 -4.16 -10.73
CA ILE A 51 -2.02 -3.55 -10.49
C ILE A 51 -2.22 -2.31 -9.63
N SER A 52 -1.43 -2.18 -8.58
CA SER A 52 -1.34 -0.95 -7.79
C SER A 52 0.02 -0.31 -7.99
N VAL A 53 0.02 0.96 -8.43
CA VAL A 53 1.22 1.81 -8.47
C VAL A 53 1.15 2.77 -7.29
N ILE A 54 2.17 2.73 -6.44
CA ILE A 54 2.24 3.45 -5.18
C ILE A 54 3.27 4.55 -5.31
N TYR A 55 2.87 5.78 -5.03
CA TYR A 55 3.69 6.98 -5.09
C TYR A 55 3.80 7.61 -3.71
N HIS A 56 5.00 7.99 -3.28
CA HIS A 56 5.27 8.66 -2.01
C HIS A 56 5.51 10.16 -2.21
N TRP A 57 4.95 10.99 -1.30
CA TRP A 57 4.93 12.45 -1.38
C TRP A 57 5.19 13.08 -0.01
N ASP A 58 5.80 14.28 0.00
CA ASP A 58 6.01 15.05 1.22
C ASP A 58 4.78 15.86 1.64
N SER A 59 3.87 16.14 0.70
CA SER A 59 2.65 16.90 0.97
C SER A 59 1.48 16.47 0.08
N ILE A 60 0.27 16.88 0.45
CA ILE A 60 -0.93 16.68 -0.36
C ILE A 60 -0.83 17.47 -1.68
N ASP A 61 -0.35 18.71 -1.61
CA ASP A 61 -0.19 19.56 -2.80
C ASP A 61 0.79 18.92 -3.79
N ALA A 62 1.94 18.43 -3.31
CA ALA A 62 2.88 17.68 -4.14
C ALA A 62 2.24 16.43 -4.78
N ALA A 63 1.40 15.71 -4.05
CA ALA A 63 0.67 14.58 -4.58
C ALA A 63 -0.32 14.99 -5.69
N MET A 64 -1.05 16.08 -5.50
CA MET A 64 -2.01 16.59 -6.49
C MET A 64 -1.32 17.06 -7.76
N ASP A 65 -0.28 17.88 -7.63
CA ASP A 65 0.50 18.38 -8.77
C ASP A 65 1.21 17.23 -9.50
N GLY A 66 1.81 16.30 -8.75
CA GLY A 66 2.47 15.12 -9.30
C GLY A 66 1.52 14.22 -10.09
N VAL A 67 0.30 14.00 -9.58
CA VAL A 67 -0.73 13.23 -10.32
C VAL A 67 -1.12 13.93 -11.63
N VAL A 68 -1.22 15.25 -11.64
CA VAL A 68 -1.50 16.02 -12.87
C VAL A 68 -0.34 15.89 -13.85
N ALA A 69 0.91 16.02 -13.39
CA ALA A 69 2.10 15.85 -14.21
C ALA A 69 2.17 14.44 -14.83
N LEU A 70 1.94 13.38 -14.05
CA LEU A 70 1.95 11.99 -14.52
C LEU A 70 0.90 11.71 -15.60
N ARG A 71 -0.29 12.33 -15.48
CA ARG A 71 -1.36 12.19 -16.48
C ARG A 71 -1.00 12.75 -17.85
N ASN A 72 -0.02 13.66 -17.90
CA ASN A 72 0.44 14.32 -19.11
C ASN A 72 1.82 13.80 -19.59
N ASP A 73 2.45 12.89 -18.84
CA ASP A 73 3.74 12.33 -19.19
C ASP A 73 3.63 11.34 -20.36
N PRO A 74 4.35 11.54 -21.47
CA PRO A 74 4.26 10.68 -22.65
C PRO A 74 4.65 9.22 -22.38
N GLY A 75 5.63 8.97 -21.47
CA GLY A 75 6.08 7.63 -21.10
C GLY A 75 5.01 6.88 -20.32
N ILE A 76 4.35 7.55 -19.38
CA ILE A 76 3.23 7.00 -18.64
C ILE A 76 2.06 6.70 -19.57
N LEU A 77 1.67 7.66 -20.40
CA LEU A 77 0.56 7.48 -21.35
C LEU A 77 0.81 6.32 -22.32
N LYS A 78 2.05 6.21 -22.82
CA LYS A 78 2.44 5.09 -23.69
C LYS A 78 2.33 3.75 -22.96
N THR A 79 2.87 3.64 -21.75
CA THR A 79 2.82 2.42 -20.93
C THR A 79 1.36 1.97 -20.72
N LEU A 80 0.48 2.90 -20.33
CA LEU A 80 -0.93 2.59 -20.08
C LEU A 80 -1.67 2.20 -21.36
N SER A 81 -1.42 2.89 -22.47
CA SER A 81 -2.04 2.61 -23.76
C SER A 81 -1.60 1.26 -24.32
N ASP A 82 -0.29 0.99 -24.38
CA ASP A 82 0.27 -0.23 -24.98
C ASP A 82 -0.15 -1.50 -24.20
N SER A 83 -0.36 -1.37 -22.89
CA SER A 83 -0.80 -2.48 -22.03
C SER A 83 -2.32 -2.63 -21.92
N GLY A 84 -3.09 -1.75 -22.56
CA GLY A 84 -4.54 -1.73 -22.43
C GLY A 84 -4.98 -1.50 -20.99
N SER A 85 -4.30 -0.60 -20.28
CA SER A 85 -4.57 -0.32 -18.86
C SER A 85 -5.76 0.60 -18.68
N GLU A 86 -6.65 0.24 -17.77
CA GLU A 86 -7.79 1.05 -17.34
C GLU A 86 -7.64 1.46 -15.87
N THR A 87 -7.85 2.75 -15.58
CA THR A 87 -7.86 3.23 -14.20
C THR A 87 -9.13 2.77 -13.49
N VAL A 88 -8.96 1.98 -12.41
CA VAL A 88 -10.06 1.52 -11.55
C VAL A 88 -10.35 2.54 -10.46
N ARG A 89 -9.30 2.99 -9.75
CA ARG A 89 -9.42 3.95 -8.66
C ARG A 89 -8.10 4.63 -8.37
N ARG A 90 -8.21 5.72 -7.64
CA ARG A 90 -7.07 6.43 -7.07
C ARG A 90 -7.43 6.79 -5.63
N VAL A 91 -6.49 6.59 -4.70
CA VAL A 91 -6.68 6.93 -3.30
C VAL A 91 -5.52 7.78 -2.81
N LEU A 92 -5.78 8.65 -1.83
CA LEU A 92 -4.78 9.39 -1.07
C LEU A 92 -4.76 8.88 0.37
N VAL A 93 -3.58 8.54 0.86
CA VAL A 93 -3.35 8.03 2.21
C VAL A 93 -2.43 9.00 2.96
N ARG A 94 -2.79 9.35 4.18
CA ARG A 94 -1.85 9.94 5.15
C ARG A 94 -1.08 8.80 5.78
N VAL A 95 0.24 8.91 5.78
CA VAL A 95 1.11 7.96 6.47
C VAL A 95 1.33 8.43 7.90
N ASP A 96 0.86 7.66 8.86
CA ASP A 96 0.94 8.00 10.27
C ASP A 96 2.19 7.41 10.93
N ALA A 97 2.65 6.24 10.47
CA ALA A 97 3.89 5.61 10.93
C ALA A 97 4.48 4.68 9.88
N GLU A 98 5.82 4.60 9.86
CA GLU A 98 6.58 3.63 9.08
C GLU A 98 7.67 2.99 9.95
N ARG A 99 7.97 1.70 9.69
CA ARG A 99 9.06 0.95 10.32
C ARG A 99 9.76 0.11 9.26
N GLY A 100 11.07 -0.09 9.42
CA GLY A 100 11.88 -0.84 8.46
C GLY A 100 12.03 -0.13 7.12
N GLY A 101 12.20 -0.91 6.05
CA GLY A 101 12.32 -0.42 4.68
C GLY A 101 11.01 -0.53 3.88
N ARG A 102 11.08 -0.19 2.59
CA ARG A 102 9.96 -0.33 1.65
C ARG A 102 10.22 -1.42 0.59
N ASN A 103 11.16 -2.30 0.87
CA ASN A 103 11.55 -3.40 0.00
C ASN A 103 10.89 -4.69 0.44
N GLY A 104 10.94 -5.71 -0.41
CA GLY A 104 10.35 -7.02 -0.18
C GLY A 104 9.61 -7.49 -1.42
N LYS A 105 9.66 -8.79 -1.66
CA LYS A 105 9.05 -9.45 -2.82
C LYS A 105 7.53 -9.39 -2.78
N TYR A 106 6.97 -9.47 -1.57
CA TYR A 106 5.53 -9.49 -1.33
C TYR A 106 5.09 -8.32 -0.48
N VAL A 107 3.82 -7.97 -0.64
CA VAL A 107 3.14 -6.94 0.17
C VAL A 107 1.83 -7.52 0.65
N THR A 108 1.57 -7.45 1.95
CA THR A 108 0.23 -7.65 2.49
C THR A 108 -0.38 -6.31 2.85
N LEU A 109 -1.62 -6.10 2.51
CA LEU A 109 -2.40 -4.93 2.89
C LEU A 109 -3.59 -5.39 3.71
N LEU A 110 -3.62 -5.00 4.99
CA LEU A 110 -4.80 -5.10 5.84
C LEU A 110 -5.57 -3.80 5.81
N THR A 111 -6.88 -3.90 5.78
CA THR A 111 -7.78 -2.75 5.93
C THR A 111 -8.65 -2.92 7.15
N SER A 112 -8.91 -1.84 7.87
CA SER A 112 -9.77 -1.82 9.05
C SER A 112 -10.57 -0.53 9.15
N ILE A 113 -11.67 -0.62 9.87
CA ILE A 113 -12.44 0.52 10.35
C ILE A 113 -12.37 0.53 11.88
N SER A 114 -12.34 1.71 12.48
CA SER A 114 -12.32 1.88 13.94
C SER A 114 -12.84 3.26 14.33
N ASP A 115 -13.09 3.45 15.61
CA ASP A 115 -13.20 4.79 16.19
C ASP A 115 -11.86 5.55 16.02
N PRO A 116 -11.88 6.90 16.14
CA PRO A 116 -10.65 7.68 16.09
C PRO A 116 -9.63 7.21 17.15
N ILE A 117 -8.39 6.99 16.72
CA ILE A 117 -7.31 6.49 17.58
C ILE A 117 -6.36 7.63 17.89
N ALA A 118 -6.07 7.83 19.18
CA ALA A 118 -5.08 8.81 19.61
C ALA A 118 -3.66 8.47 19.04
N PRO A 119 -2.86 9.47 18.62
CA PRO A 119 -1.56 9.22 17.98
C PRO A 119 -0.61 8.35 18.82
N GLU A 120 -0.63 8.52 20.14
CA GLU A 120 0.21 7.74 21.06
C GLU A 120 -0.20 6.26 21.10
N ALA A 121 -1.51 5.98 21.16
CA ALA A 121 -2.04 4.61 21.13
C ALA A 121 -1.75 3.94 19.77
N GLN A 122 -1.86 4.69 18.69
CA GLN A 122 -1.53 4.22 17.34
C GLN A 122 -0.05 3.89 17.22
N THR A 123 0.84 4.77 17.68
CA THR A 123 2.29 4.54 17.66
C THR A 123 2.66 3.29 18.46
N ALA A 124 2.13 3.15 19.67
CA ALA A 124 2.37 1.96 20.51
C ALA A 124 1.89 0.66 19.85
N ALA A 125 0.74 0.69 19.17
CA ALA A 125 0.22 -0.46 18.43
C ALA A 125 1.13 -0.82 17.24
N VAL A 126 1.60 0.19 16.48
CA VAL A 126 2.53 -0.02 15.36
C VAL A 126 3.85 -0.62 15.83
N ASP A 127 4.42 -0.11 16.93
CA ASP A 127 5.69 -0.61 17.49
C ASP A 127 5.56 -2.08 17.94
N ARG A 128 4.48 -2.42 18.63
CA ARG A 128 4.19 -3.79 19.04
C ARG A 128 4.04 -4.74 17.87
N VAL A 129 3.29 -4.34 16.85
CA VAL A 129 3.11 -5.16 15.64
C VAL A 129 4.42 -5.30 14.89
N TRP A 130 5.22 -4.23 14.78
CA TRP A 130 6.53 -4.26 14.13
C TRP A 130 7.53 -5.19 14.84
N GLU A 131 7.55 -5.20 16.16
CA GLU A 131 8.39 -6.10 16.94
C GLU A 131 8.17 -7.56 16.55
N VAL A 132 6.92 -7.98 16.42
CA VAL A 132 6.59 -9.36 16.02
C VAL A 132 6.88 -9.57 14.53
N VAL A 133 6.38 -8.72 13.66
CA VAL A 133 6.50 -8.85 12.20
C VAL A 133 7.96 -8.88 11.76
N SER A 134 8.83 -8.05 12.34
CA SER A 134 10.25 -8.02 11.98
C SER A 134 10.98 -9.32 12.36
N ARG A 135 10.60 -9.97 13.47
CA ARG A 135 11.13 -11.29 13.86
C ARG A 135 10.70 -12.40 12.89
N HIS A 136 9.56 -12.23 12.23
CA HIS A 136 9.01 -13.15 11.23
C HIS A 136 9.30 -12.70 9.78
N GLY A 137 10.43 -12.00 9.57
CA GLY A 137 10.93 -11.67 8.23
C GLY A 137 10.21 -10.53 7.53
N GLY A 138 9.46 -9.71 8.25
CA GLY A 138 8.94 -8.45 7.73
C GLY A 138 10.07 -7.47 7.45
N ASN A 139 10.13 -6.93 6.23
CA ASN A 139 11.16 -5.98 5.79
C ASN A 139 10.75 -4.54 6.07
N GLY A 140 9.46 -4.26 6.04
CA GLY A 140 8.92 -2.94 6.30
C GLY A 140 7.44 -2.98 6.61
N GLN A 141 6.99 -1.95 7.30
CA GLN A 141 5.60 -1.76 7.71
C GLN A 141 5.23 -0.30 7.57
N MET A 142 4.05 -0.04 7.02
CA MET A 142 3.47 1.29 6.92
C MET A 142 2.03 1.24 7.43
N TRP A 143 1.72 2.17 8.31
CA TRP A 143 0.37 2.42 8.83
C TRP A 143 -0.12 3.78 8.36
N GLY A 144 -1.40 3.86 7.96
CA GLY A 144 -1.98 5.12 7.54
C GLY A 144 -3.49 5.09 7.43
N GLN A 145 -4.06 6.23 7.07
CA GLN A 145 -5.50 6.40 6.88
C GLN A 145 -5.80 6.95 5.49
N ILE A 146 -6.78 6.38 4.82
CA ILE A 146 -7.27 6.88 3.53
C ILE A 146 -8.02 8.19 3.75
N LEU A 147 -7.44 9.30 3.25
CA LEU A 147 -8.02 10.65 3.31
C LEU A 147 -9.04 10.89 2.21
N ALA A 148 -8.76 10.34 1.02
CA ALA A 148 -9.63 10.44 -0.14
C ALA A 148 -9.58 9.14 -0.94
N GLY A 149 -10.72 8.50 -1.14
CA GLY A 149 -10.83 7.21 -1.83
C GLY A 149 -12.29 6.79 -2.04
N GLY A 150 -13.20 7.76 -2.13
CA GLY A 150 -14.64 7.49 -2.23
C GLY A 150 -15.14 6.72 -1.00
N PRO A 151 -15.78 5.55 -1.17
CA PRO A 151 -16.31 4.75 -0.04
C PRO A 151 -15.24 4.25 0.92
N MET A 152 -13.96 4.26 0.54
CA MET A 152 -12.84 3.84 1.39
C MET A 152 -12.30 4.96 2.29
N THR A 153 -12.80 6.19 2.16
CA THR A 153 -12.36 7.33 2.98
C THR A 153 -12.58 7.04 4.46
N GLY A 154 -11.56 7.30 5.28
CA GLY A 154 -11.56 7.01 6.71
C GLY A 154 -11.04 5.60 7.08
N THR A 155 -10.93 4.68 6.11
CA THR A 155 -10.37 3.33 6.35
C THR A 155 -8.90 3.44 6.76
N TYR A 156 -8.51 2.72 7.80
CA TYR A 156 -7.12 2.52 8.17
C TYR A 156 -6.51 1.39 7.33
N ILE A 157 -5.25 1.54 7.02
CA ILE A 157 -4.47 0.55 6.27
C ILE A 157 -3.17 0.22 7.00
N LEU A 158 -2.81 -1.05 6.95
CA LEU A 158 -1.51 -1.55 7.38
C LEU A 158 -0.91 -2.34 6.22
N ALA A 159 0.13 -1.80 5.61
CA ALA A 159 0.91 -2.48 4.60
C ALA A 159 2.18 -3.06 5.22
N THR A 160 2.49 -4.31 4.92
CA THR A 160 3.71 -4.98 5.37
C THR A 160 4.39 -5.62 4.18
N THR A 161 5.70 -5.43 4.04
CA THR A 161 6.53 -6.05 3.01
C THR A 161 7.36 -7.18 3.60
N ALA A 162 7.56 -8.26 2.83
CA ALA A 162 8.39 -9.39 3.20
C ALA A 162 8.86 -10.16 1.97
N ASP A 163 9.93 -10.98 2.12
CA ASP A 163 10.39 -11.89 1.08
C ASP A 163 9.75 -13.28 1.16
N SER A 164 9.10 -13.60 2.28
CA SER A 164 8.31 -14.81 2.51
C SER A 164 6.95 -14.47 3.11
N LEU A 165 5.88 -14.95 2.49
CA LEU A 165 4.52 -14.84 3.05
C LEU A 165 4.26 -15.85 4.15
N ASP A 166 4.88 -17.03 4.10
CA ASP A 166 4.66 -18.07 5.11
C ASP A 166 5.09 -17.57 6.49
N THR A 167 6.34 -17.09 6.62
CA THR A 167 6.85 -16.54 7.88
C THR A 167 6.10 -15.30 8.33
N LEU A 168 5.72 -14.42 7.40
CA LEU A 168 4.94 -13.23 7.71
C LEU A 168 3.55 -13.56 8.26
N LEU A 169 2.90 -14.60 7.72
CA LEU A 169 1.58 -15.03 8.20
C LEU A 169 1.65 -15.70 9.57
N GLU A 170 2.75 -16.40 9.90
CA GLU A 170 3.01 -16.90 11.25
C GLU A 170 3.07 -15.76 12.26
N GLY A 171 3.82 -14.68 11.95
CA GLY A 171 3.87 -13.47 12.77
C GLY A 171 2.51 -12.78 12.89
N THR A 172 1.75 -12.73 11.80
CA THR A 172 0.39 -12.18 11.85
C THR A 172 -0.53 -13.01 12.76
N ALA A 173 -0.42 -14.34 12.72
CA ALA A 173 -1.21 -15.22 13.58
C ALA A 173 -0.84 -15.02 15.07
N GLU A 174 0.45 -14.86 15.38
CA GLU A 174 0.93 -14.52 16.73
C GLU A 174 0.31 -13.21 17.23
N ILE A 175 0.33 -12.16 16.41
CA ILE A 175 -0.28 -10.86 16.76
C ILE A 175 -1.77 -11.01 17.03
N MET A 176 -2.51 -11.66 16.14
CA MET A 176 -3.96 -11.80 16.26
C MET A 176 -4.38 -12.65 17.46
N ALA A 177 -3.52 -13.56 17.94
CA ALA A 177 -3.74 -14.37 19.12
C ALA A 177 -3.38 -13.64 20.44
N SER A 178 -2.66 -12.52 20.36
CA SER A 178 -2.22 -11.81 21.57
C SER A 178 -3.38 -11.09 22.26
N THR A 179 -3.38 -11.12 23.59
CA THR A 179 -4.39 -10.43 24.41
C THR A 179 -4.34 -8.92 24.17
N GLU A 180 -3.16 -8.36 23.99
CA GLU A 180 -2.97 -6.94 23.74
C GLU A 180 -3.60 -6.48 22.42
N GLN A 181 -3.51 -7.30 21.37
CA GLN A 181 -4.14 -6.97 20.09
C GLN A 181 -5.66 -7.09 20.15
N GLN A 182 -6.17 -8.10 20.86
CA GLN A 182 -7.60 -8.27 21.07
C GLN A 182 -8.16 -7.10 21.89
N GLN A 183 -7.45 -6.69 22.94
CA GLN A 183 -7.83 -5.53 23.76
C GLN A 183 -7.80 -4.24 22.93
N TYR A 184 -6.76 -4.03 22.11
CA TYR A 184 -6.67 -2.87 21.21
C TYR A 184 -7.87 -2.80 20.26
N PHE A 185 -8.29 -3.92 19.69
CA PHE A 185 -9.49 -3.96 18.84
C PHE A 185 -10.76 -3.62 19.61
N ALA A 186 -10.89 -4.15 20.83
CA ALA A 186 -12.06 -3.87 21.68
C ALA A 186 -12.10 -2.39 22.10
N ASP A 187 -10.98 -1.82 22.53
CA ASP A 187 -10.89 -0.43 23.00
C ASP A 187 -11.21 0.60 21.91
N HIS A 188 -10.98 0.26 20.64
CA HIS A 188 -11.19 1.16 19.51
C HIS A 188 -12.33 0.74 18.58
N ASN A 189 -13.17 -0.23 18.95
CA ASN A 189 -14.20 -0.82 18.08
C ASN A 189 -13.63 -1.19 16.70
N ALA A 190 -12.38 -1.67 16.67
CA ALA A 190 -11.69 -1.92 15.42
C ALA A 190 -12.15 -3.25 14.80
N THR A 191 -12.43 -3.22 13.51
CA THR A 191 -12.81 -4.39 12.72
C THR A 191 -11.98 -4.48 11.47
N LEU A 192 -11.36 -5.63 11.22
CA LEU A 192 -10.69 -5.90 9.95
C LEU A 192 -11.74 -6.08 8.85
N THR A 193 -11.57 -5.34 7.76
CA THR A 193 -12.49 -5.34 6.62
C THR A 193 -11.94 -6.08 5.41
N GLY A 194 -10.62 -6.33 5.37
CA GLY A 194 -10.04 -7.09 4.28
C GLY A 194 -8.54 -7.31 4.41
N ARG A 195 -8.05 -8.27 3.62
CA ARG A 195 -6.63 -8.54 3.40
C ARG A 195 -6.38 -8.74 1.93
N THR A 196 -5.35 -8.11 1.40
CA THR A 196 -4.83 -8.35 0.06
C THR A 196 -3.39 -8.81 0.16
N MET A 197 -3.00 -9.80 -0.64
CA MET A 197 -1.62 -10.23 -0.80
C MET A 197 -1.20 -9.97 -2.25
N SER A 198 -0.12 -9.23 -2.40
CA SER A 198 0.39 -8.77 -3.69
C SER A 198 1.84 -9.16 -3.87
N ARG A 199 2.28 -9.30 -5.12
CA ARG A 199 3.68 -9.44 -5.50
C ARG A 199 4.16 -8.15 -6.15
N ARG A 200 5.33 -7.67 -5.75
CA ARG A 200 5.96 -6.52 -6.42
C ARG A 200 6.34 -6.89 -7.84
N LEU A 201 6.19 -5.92 -8.73
CA LEU A 201 6.62 -6.00 -10.12
C LEU A 201 8.03 -5.36 -10.20
N GLU A 202 8.95 -6.12 -10.75
CA GLU A 202 10.34 -5.71 -11.03
C GLU A 202 10.51 -5.49 -12.52
#